data_8524021f07176831661b02462a033a56
#
_entry.id   8524021f07176831661b02462a033a56
#
_cell.length_a   1.000
_cell.length_b   1.000
_cell.length_c   1.000
_cell.angle_alpha   90.00
_cell.angle_beta   90.00
_cell.angle_gamma   90.00
#
_symmetry.space_group_name_H-M   'P 1'
#
loop_
_entity.id
_entity.type
_entity.pdbx_description
1 polymer ?
#
loop_
_entity_poly.entity_id
_entity_poly.type
_entity_poly.pdbx_seq_one_letter_code
_entity_poly.pdbx_strand_id
1 'polypeptide(L)'
;CSADEGILAPKFDTQQQVYQQIIDNLKTANELFDKANGLIYNQSGEMLYKTSKGDATGILKWKKFCNSLRLRALLRVIDVPEFNAKQELRTMLTDPATYPVFESNDDAALLAISGTYPEEAPLTRPQDFTSYVQISEFFVNLLKGWNDPRLQMYATQVTLPDQTKDYVGLPSGYQTLPSITASGLNQEMAKAPMKLAMMPYAEVEFIKAELLKKGVIDGGSSAAKEAYQKGVQAAIEQWGQKMPDHYFENPEAAYDDTLERIMNQKFVALFFCDYQQWFEYNLSLIHISEPTRLALI
;
A
#
# COMPACT_ATOMS: atom_id res chain seq x y z
N CYS A 1 -24.63 -5.39 14.65
CA CYS A 1 -23.86 -4.88 15.78
C CYS A 1 -24.57 -5.24 17.07
N SER A 2 -23.87 -5.73 18.08
CA SER A 2 -24.44 -6.23 19.35
C SER A 2 -25.28 -5.19 20.12
N ALA A 3 -25.18 -3.92 19.76
CA ALA A 3 -25.99 -2.86 20.38
C ALA A 3 -27.49 -3.05 20.16
N ASP A 4 -27.91 -3.62 19.04
CA ASP A 4 -29.30 -3.90 18.72
C ASP A 4 -29.85 -5.04 19.57
N GLU A 5 -28.98 -5.87 20.13
CA GLU A 5 -29.31 -6.97 21.06
C GLU A 5 -29.17 -6.58 22.52
N GLY A 6 -28.90 -5.30 22.82
CA GLY A 6 -28.71 -4.79 24.17
C GLY A 6 -27.38 -5.17 24.83
N ILE A 7 -26.41 -5.68 24.04
CA ILE A 7 -25.08 -6.05 24.55
C ILE A 7 -24.20 -4.80 24.59
N LEU A 8 -23.96 -4.26 25.79
CA LEU A 8 -23.15 -3.06 25.99
C LEU A 8 -21.64 -3.35 26.05
N ALA A 9 -21.25 -4.58 26.34
CA ALA A 9 -19.86 -5.03 26.42
C ALA A 9 -19.66 -6.33 25.63
N PRO A 10 -19.52 -6.27 24.30
CA PRO A 10 -19.30 -7.46 23.48
C PRO A 10 -17.93 -8.09 23.80
N LYS A 11 -17.83 -9.41 23.66
CA LYS A 11 -16.54 -10.11 23.73
C LYS A 11 -15.70 -9.74 22.51
N PHE A 12 -14.40 -9.60 22.74
CA PHE A 12 -13.44 -9.50 21.64
C PHE A 12 -13.12 -10.89 21.09
N ASP A 13 -13.11 -11.00 19.77
CA ASP A 13 -12.61 -12.19 19.09
C ASP A 13 -11.09 -12.23 19.14
N THR A 14 -10.51 -13.42 19.03
CA THR A 14 -9.07 -13.57 18.88
C THR A 14 -8.63 -13.05 17.49
N GLN A 15 -7.38 -12.63 17.36
CA GLN A 15 -6.83 -12.22 16.07
C GLN A 15 -6.98 -13.31 14.99
N GLN A 16 -6.78 -14.58 15.38
CA GLN A 16 -6.97 -15.72 14.49
C GLN A 16 -8.42 -15.80 13.97
N GLN A 17 -9.41 -15.68 14.84
CA GLN A 17 -10.84 -15.69 14.46
C GLN A 17 -11.17 -14.54 13.50
N VAL A 18 -10.64 -13.33 13.77
CA VAL A 18 -10.87 -12.17 12.92
C VAL A 18 -10.27 -12.39 11.53
N TYR A 19 -9.01 -12.87 11.42
CA TYR A 19 -8.39 -13.16 10.13
C TYR A 19 -9.12 -14.27 9.38
N GLN A 20 -9.54 -15.33 10.06
CA GLN A 20 -10.31 -16.40 9.43
C GLN A 20 -11.61 -15.86 8.83
N GLN A 21 -12.35 -15.07 9.60
CA GLN A 21 -13.60 -14.47 9.14
C GLN A 21 -13.39 -13.51 7.95
N ILE A 22 -12.32 -12.70 7.96
CA ILE A 22 -11.98 -11.82 6.83
C ILE A 22 -11.72 -12.64 5.57
N ILE A 23 -10.89 -13.67 5.65
CA ILE A 23 -10.52 -14.52 4.52
C ILE A 23 -11.74 -15.27 3.96
N ASP A 24 -12.58 -15.85 4.83
CA ASP A 24 -13.79 -16.57 4.45
C ASP A 24 -14.84 -15.64 3.83
N ASN A 25 -15.02 -14.45 4.37
CA ASN A 25 -15.94 -13.46 3.81
C ASN A 25 -15.48 -13.00 2.42
N LEU A 26 -14.18 -12.77 2.21
CA LEU A 26 -13.63 -12.40 0.90
C LEU A 26 -13.75 -13.55 -0.12
N LYS A 27 -13.59 -14.80 0.32
CA LYS A 27 -13.83 -15.98 -0.51
C LYS A 27 -15.29 -16.06 -0.95
N THR A 28 -16.20 -15.93 -0.01
CA THR A 28 -17.64 -15.90 -0.30
C THR A 28 -18.01 -14.75 -1.21
N ALA A 29 -17.45 -13.56 -1.00
CA ALA A 29 -17.69 -12.40 -1.85
C ALA A 29 -17.23 -12.64 -3.30
N ASN A 30 -16.08 -13.27 -3.51
CA ASN A 30 -15.62 -13.64 -4.86
C ASN A 30 -16.65 -14.50 -5.59
N GLU A 31 -17.24 -15.49 -4.92
CA GLU A 31 -18.28 -16.37 -5.50
C GLU A 31 -19.61 -15.63 -5.78
N LEU A 32 -19.94 -14.63 -4.95
CA LEU A 32 -21.13 -13.81 -5.14
C LEU A 32 -21.01 -12.87 -6.33
N PHE A 33 -19.82 -12.35 -6.62
CA PHE A 33 -19.59 -11.51 -7.80
C PHE A 33 -19.87 -12.25 -9.11
N ASP A 34 -19.65 -13.57 -9.18
CA ASP A 34 -19.95 -14.39 -10.36
C ASP A 34 -21.46 -14.53 -10.62
N LYS A 35 -22.29 -14.29 -9.61
CA LYS A 35 -23.75 -14.33 -9.68
C LYS A 35 -24.37 -12.94 -9.88
N ALA A 36 -23.56 -11.88 -9.83
CA ALA A 36 -24.02 -10.51 -9.92
C ALA A 36 -24.31 -10.11 -11.38
N ASN A 37 -25.46 -9.48 -11.61
CA ASN A 37 -25.90 -9.03 -12.94
C ASN A 37 -25.58 -7.54 -13.21
N GLY A 38 -24.68 -6.94 -12.44
CA GLY A 38 -24.31 -5.53 -12.52
C GLY A 38 -24.49 -4.79 -11.19
N LEU A 39 -23.97 -3.58 -11.10
CA LEU A 39 -24.07 -2.74 -9.90
C LEU A 39 -25.52 -2.28 -9.71
N ILE A 40 -25.97 -2.28 -8.45
CA ILE A 40 -27.32 -1.82 -8.06
C ILE A 40 -27.37 -0.30 -8.03
N TYR A 41 -26.29 0.34 -7.57
CA TYR A 41 -26.19 1.79 -7.41
C TYR A 41 -25.68 2.45 -8.69
N ASN A 42 -26.06 3.72 -8.90
CA ASN A 42 -25.49 4.57 -9.93
C ASN A 42 -24.14 5.18 -9.46
N GLN A 43 -23.50 5.95 -10.33
CA GLN A 43 -22.19 6.58 -10.05
C GLN A 43 -22.15 7.43 -8.77
N SER A 44 -23.25 8.01 -8.35
CA SER A 44 -23.31 8.81 -7.12
C SER A 44 -23.40 7.95 -5.86
N GLY A 45 -23.88 6.72 -5.96
CA GLY A 45 -23.93 5.77 -4.85
C GLY A 45 -22.74 4.82 -4.80
N GLU A 46 -22.04 4.64 -5.93
CA GLU A 46 -20.80 3.86 -6.03
C GLU A 46 -19.62 4.85 -6.14
N MET A 47 -19.02 5.17 -5.01
CA MET A 47 -18.06 6.28 -4.89
C MET A 47 -16.64 5.89 -5.32
N LEU A 48 -16.28 4.60 -5.27
CA LEU A 48 -14.90 4.16 -5.48
C LEU A 48 -14.52 4.16 -6.96
N TYR A 49 -15.25 3.41 -7.77
CA TYR A 49 -14.95 3.26 -9.20
C TYR A 49 -15.84 4.12 -10.11
N LYS A 50 -16.91 4.69 -9.56
CA LYS A 50 -17.88 5.56 -10.26
C LYS A 50 -18.42 4.95 -11.56
N THR A 51 -18.59 3.63 -11.55
CA THR A 51 -19.17 2.89 -12.69
C THR A 51 -20.68 3.03 -12.71
N SER A 52 -21.27 2.92 -13.91
CA SER A 52 -22.71 3.07 -14.09
C SER A 52 -23.48 1.86 -13.54
N LYS A 53 -24.73 2.10 -13.13
CA LYS A 53 -25.63 1.02 -12.74
C LYS A 53 -25.78 0.00 -13.89
N GLY A 54 -25.67 -1.28 -13.55
CA GLY A 54 -25.75 -2.38 -14.51
C GLY A 54 -24.49 -2.62 -15.34
N ASP A 55 -23.43 -1.84 -15.12
CA ASP A 55 -22.17 -2.03 -15.82
C ASP A 55 -21.40 -3.23 -15.22
N ALA A 56 -21.15 -4.24 -16.07
CA ALA A 56 -20.38 -5.42 -15.68
C ALA A 56 -18.92 -5.11 -15.36
N THR A 57 -18.35 -4.03 -15.91
CA THR A 57 -16.97 -3.62 -15.60
C THR A 57 -16.82 -3.21 -14.14
N GLY A 58 -17.85 -2.61 -13.55
CA GLY A 58 -17.87 -2.29 -12.12
C GLY A 58 -17.82 -3.53 -11.25
N ILE A 59 -18.57 -4.57 -11.59
CA ILE A 59 -18.53 -5.86 -10.88
C ILE A 59 -17.12 -6.46 -10.95
N LEU A 60 -16.50 -6.46 -12.13
CA LEU A 60 -15.14 -6.98 -12.29
C LEU A 60 -14.12 -6.19 -11.45
N LYS A 61 -14.21 -4.85 -11.41
CA LYS A 61 -13.33 -4.02 -10.57
C LYS A 61 -13.48 -4.35 -9.08
N TRP A 62 -14.72 -4.50 -8.60
CA TRP A 62 -14.97 -4.91 -7.22
C TRP A 62 -14.49 -6.33 -6.93
N LYS A 63 -14.63 -7.28 -7.89
CA LYS A 63 -14.09 -8.64 -7.77
C LYS A 63 -12.56 -8.63 -7.70
N LYS A 64 -11.89 -7.83 -8.53
CA LYS A 64 -10.44 -7.62 -8.49
C LYS A 64 -10.00 -7.04 -7.14
N PHE A 65 -10.72 -6.05 -6.61
CA PHE A 65 -10.43 -5.48 -5.30
C PHE A 65 -10.58 -6.52 -4.18
N CYS A 66 -11.68 -7.27 -4.19
CA CYS A 66 -11.93 -8.36 -3.23
C CYS A 66 -10.77 -9.36 -3.20
N ASN A 67 -10.34 -9.86 -4.36
CA ASN A 67 -9.25 -10.83 -4.45
C ASN A 67 -7.89 -10.22 -4.10
N SER A 68 -7.63 -8.97 -4.49
CA SER A 68 -6.39 -8.26 -4.10
C SER A 68 -6.31 -8.07 -2.59
N LEU A 69 -7.42 -7.71 -1.95
CA LEU A 69 -7.51 -7.61 -0.50
C LEU A 69 -7.31 -8.98 0.19
N ARG A 70 -7.82 -10.06 -0.43
CA ARG A 70 -7.61 -11.42 0.05
C ARG A 70 -6.14 -11.82 -0.03
N LEU A 71 -5.40 -11.45 -1.10
CA LEU A 71 -3.96 -11.66 -1.18
C LEU A 71 -3.23 -10.97 -0.02
N ARG A 72 -3.57 -9.70 0.28
CA ARG A 72 -3.01 -8.97 1.43
C ARG A 72 -3.26 -9.71 2.74
N ALA A 73 -4.50 -10.13 2.99
CA ALA A 73 -4.87 -10.82 4.22
C ALA A 73 -4.14 -12.17 4.38
N LEU A 74 -4.09 -12.97 3.32
CA LEU A 74 -3.39 -14.26 3.30
C LEU A 74 -1.87 -14.11 3.48
N LEU A 75 -1.27 -13.07 2.87
CA LEU A 75 0.17 -12.83 3.04
C LEU A 75 0.53 -12.53 4.50
N ARG A 76 -0.33 -11.83 5.23
CA ARG A 76 -0.09 -11.53 6.66
C ARG A 76 -0.12 -12.74 7.57
N VAL A 77 -0.78 -13.79 7.17
CA VAL A 77 -0.88 -15.06 7.93
C VAL A 77 -0.13 -16.21 7.23
N ILE A 78 0.81 -15.88 6.33
CA ILE A 78 1.47 -16.85 5.45
C ILE A 78 2.24 -17.95 6.19
N ASP A 79 2.76 -17.62 7.37
CA ASP A 79 3.53 -18.53 8.20
C ASP A 79 2.73 -19.09 9.38
N VAL A 80 1.42 -18.84 9.43
CA VAL A 80 0.48 -19.41 10.41
C VAL A 80 -0.16 -20.65 9.80
N PRO A 81 0.18 -21.88 10.27
CA PRO A 81 -0.20 -23.13 9.61
C PRO A 81 -1.71 -23.33 9.44
N GLU A 82 -2.50 -22.85 10.39
CA GLU A 82 -3.95 -23.02 10.44
C GLU A 82 -4.67 -22.41 9.23
N PHE A 83 -4.07 -21.41 8.60
CA PHE A 83 -4.68 -20.70 7.45
C PHE A 83 -4.40 -21.37 6.09
N ASN A 84 -3.43 -22.30 6.01
CA ASN A 84 -2.98 -22.88 4.73
C ASN A 84 -2.72 -21.83 3.64
N ALA A 85 -2.26 -20.64 4.05
CA ALA A 85 -2.22 -19.44 3.23
C ALA A 85 -1.32 -19.59 1.98
N LYS A 86 -0.19 -20.32 2.07
CA LYS A 86 0.71 -20.55 0.93
C LYS A 86 0.01 -21.28 -0.22
N GLN A 87 -0.82 -22.28 0.09
CA GLN A 87 -1.58 -23.02 -0.91
C GLN A 87 -2.70 -22.14 -1.52
N GLU A 88 -3.41 -21.38 -0.69
CA GLU A 88 -4.45 -20.46 -1.17
C GLU A 88 -3.89 -19.37 -2.09
N LEU A 89 -2.78 -18.73 -1.70
CA LEU A 89 -2.08 -17.74 -2.51
C LEU A 89 -1.63 -18.31 -3.86
N ARG A 90 -1.08 -19.53 -3.86
CA ARG A 90 -0.71 -20.22 -5.10
C ARG A 90 -1.93 -20.44 -5.98
N THR A 91 -3.01 -20.98 -5.44
CA THR A 91 -4.25 -21.23 -6.19
C THR A 91 -4.79 -19.95 -6.81
N MET A 92 -4.87 -18.86 -6.05
CA MET A 92 -5.39 -17.59 -6.55
C MET A 92 -4.55 -17.00 -7.68
N LEU A 93 -3.22 -17.07 -7.59
CA LEU A 93 -2.32 -16.48 -8.59
C LEU A 93 -2.11 -17.35 -9.82
N THR A 94 -2.44 -18.66 -9.77
CA THR A 94 -2.39 -19.57 -10.92
C THR A 94 -3.72 -19.69 -11.68
N ASP A 95 -4.82 -19.19 -11.09
CA ASP A 95 -6.14 -19.16 -11.73
C ASP A 95 -6.73 -17.73 -11.76
N PRO A 96 -6.18 -16.84 -12.59
CA PRO A 96 -6.67 -15.46 -12.69
C PRO A 96 -8.08 -15.33 -13.26
N ALA A 97 -8.60 -16.36 -13.90
CA ALA A 97 -9.97 -16.35 -14.40
C ALA A 97 -10.99 -16.43 -13.25
N THR A 98 -10.73 -17.29 -12.27
CA THR A 98 -11.57 -17.43 -11.07
C THR A 98 -11.26 -16.33 -10.04
N TYR A 99 -9.99 -15.97 -9.88
CA TYR A 99 -9.50 -15.02 -8.87
C TYR A 99 -8.78 -13.82 -9.52
N PRO A 100 -9.48 -12.99 -10.33
CA PRO A 100 -8.85 -11.81 -10.91
C PRO A 100 -8.41 -10.85 -9.80
N VAL A 101 -7.20 -10.31 -9.93
CA VAL A 101 -6.62 -9.30 -9.03
C VAL A 101 -6.35 -8.02 -9.81
N PHE A 102 -5.88 -6.96 -9.18
CA PHE A 102 -5.48 -5.75 -9.88
C PHE A 102 -4.39 -6.02 -10.92
N GLU A 103 -4.54 -5.42 -12.11
CA GLU A 103 -3.62 -5.55 -13.24
C GLU A 103 -3.03 -4.21 -13.68
N SER A 104 -3.61 -3.10 -13.20
CA SER A 104 -3.15 -1.74 -13.48
C SER A 104 -3.58 -0.76 -12.40
N ASN A 105 -3.07 0.47 -12.44
CA ASN A 105 -3.52 1.55 -11.57
C ASN A 105 -5.01 1.91 -11.76
N ASP A 106 -5.61 1.57 -12.90
CA ASP A 106 -7.05 1.78 -13.14
C ASP A 106 -7.95 0.82 -12.36
N ASP A 107 -7.40 -0.31 -11.91
CA ASP A 107 -8.08 -1.27 -11.05
C ASP A 107 -7.93 -0.93 -9.56
N ALA A 108 -6.92 -0.12 -9.21
CA ALA A 108 -6.58 0.17 -7.82
C ALA A 108 -7.75 0.80 -7.05
N ALA A 109 -7.88 0.43 -5.79
CA ALA A 109 -8.90 0.99 -4.90
C ALA A 109 -8.44 2.36 -4.36
N LEU A 110 -8.57 3.39 -5.18
CA LEU A 110 -8.20 4.78 -4.91
C LEU A 110 -9.45 5.65 -4.88
N LEU A 111 -9.94 5.98 -3.67
CA LEU A 111 -11.08 6.87 -3.52
C LEU A 111 -10.66 8.31 -3.87
N ALA A 112 -11.32 8.89 -4.86
CA ALA A 112 -11.12 10.29 -5.21
C ALA A 112 -12.03 11.18 -4.35
N ILE A 113 -11.43 12.01 -3.49
CA ILE A 113 -12.12 12.95 -2.61
C ILE A 113 -12.16 14.30 -3.31
N SER A 114 -13.37 14.80 -3.58
CA SER A 114 -13.60 16.00 -4.41
C SER A 114 -13.09 17.31 -3.79
N GLY A 115 -12.94 17.36 -2.46
CA GLY A 115 -12.59 18.57 -1.72
C GLY A 115 -13.73 19.56 -1.58
N THR A 116 -14.96 19.15 -1.92
CA THR A 116 -16.19 19.93 -1.71
C THR A 116 -17.10 19.22 -0.72
N TYR A 117 -17.70 19.99 0.20
CA TYR A 117 -18.62 19.43 1.19
C TYR A 117 -19.72 18.55 0.54
N PRO A 118 -20.02 17.34 1.04
CA PRO A 118 -19.45 16.71 2.24
C PRO A 118 -18.20 15.85 1.98
N GLU A 119 -17.68 15.79 0.76
CA GLU A 119 -16.53 14.96 0.35
C GLU A 119 -15.21 15.72 0.58
N GLU A 120 -14.92 16.08 1.82
CA GLU A 120 -13.67 16.74 2.22
C GLU A 120 -12.78 15.81 3.00
N ALA A 121 -11.47 15.79 2.66
CA ALA A 121 -10.51 15.04 3.44
C ALA A 121 -10.16 15.81 4.73
N PRO A 122 -10.04 15.12 5.88
CA PRO A 122 -9.64 15.76 7.15
C PRO A 122 -8.29 16.46 7.08
N LEU A 123 -7.39 15.99 6.21
CA LEU A 123 -6.03 16.51 6.04
C LEU A 123 -5.90 17.58 4.95
N THR A 124 -6.98 18.19 4.48
CA THR A 124 -6.92 19.23 3.45
C THR A 124 -6.53 20.60 3.96
N ARG A 125 -6.58 20.83 5.27
CA ARG A 125 -6.17 22.11 5.85
C ARG A 125 -4.64 22.23 5.84
N PRO A 126 -4.07 23.37 5.44
CA PRO A 126 -2.62 23.58 5.40
C PRO A 126 -1.90 23.21 6.69
N GLN A 127 -2.47 23.52 7.85
CA GLN A 127 -1.88 23.20 9.15
C GLN A 127 -1.75 21.71 9.42
N ASP A 128 -2.58 20.86 8.84
CA ASP A 128 -2.52 19.40 9.02
C ASP A 128 -1.27 18.83 8.35
N PHE A 129 -0.72 19.50 7.32
CA PHE A 129 0.48 19.13 6.60
C PHE A 129 1.73 19.91 7.01
N THR A 130 1.58 21.10 7.58
CA THR A 130 2.70 21.99 7.87
C THR A 130 3.06 22.06 9.36
N SER A 131 2.13 21.73 10.26
CA SER A 131 2.35 21.82 11.70
C SER A 131 2.73 20.45 12.26
N TYR A 132 3.98 20.34 12.73
CA TYR A 132 4.48 19.18 13.49
C TYR A 132 4.61 17.85 12.74
N VAL A 133 4.40 17.82 11.41
CA VAL A 133 4.57 16.61 10.61
C VAL A 133 5.83 16.74 9.79
N GLN A 134 6.83 15.91 10.09
CA GLN A 134 8.10 15.86 9.40
C GLN A 134 8.38 14.45 8.93
N ILE A 135 9.11 14.33 7.83
CA ILE A 135 9.44 13.03 7.24
C ILE A 135 10.73 12.51 7.85
N SER A 136 10.80 11.22 8.17
CA SER A 136 11.96 10.60 8.77
C SER A 136 13.17 10.62 7.85
N GLU A 137 14.36 10.72 8.44
CA GLU A 137 15.65 10.67 7.72
C GLU A 137 15.79 9.37 6.93
N PHE A 138 15.40 8.24 7.50
CA PHE A 138 15.41 6.96 6.81
C PHE A 138 14.63 7.02 5.48
N PHE A 139 13.41 7.54 5.51
CA PHE A 139 12.54 7.60 4.32
C PHE A 139 13.10 8.56 3.26
N VAL A 140 13.57 9.73 3.67
CA VAL A 140 14.18 10.71 2.75
C VAL A 140 15.44 10.15 2.12
N ASN A 141 16.34 9.54 2.90
CA ASN A 141 17.60 8.99 2.40
C ASN A 141 17.38 7.82 1.45
N LEU A 142 16.38 6.97 1.73
CA LEU A 142 16.00 5.87 0.86
C LEU A 142 15.59 6.36 -0.54
N LEU A 143 14.71 7.36 -0.60
CA LEU A 143 14.25 7.95 -1.86
C LEU A 143 15.34 8.75 -2.59
N LYS A 144 16.22 9.45 -1.84
CA LYS A 144 17.40 10.14 -2.42
C LYS A 144 18.38 9.15 -3.02
N GLY A 145 18.70 8.06 -2.33
CA GLY A 145 19.57 7.01 -2.84
C GLY A 145 19.09 6.41 -4.15
N TRP A 146 17.77 6.26 -4.30
CA TRP A 146 17.18 5.77 -5.54
C TRP A 146 17.04 6.82 -6.65
N ASN A 147 17.27 8.11 -6.39
CA ASN A 147 16.88 9.23 -7.25
C ASN A 147 15.37 9.18 -7.61
N ASP A 148 14.55 8.90 -6.63
CA ASP A 148 13.15 8.56 -6.81
C ASP A 148 12.27 9.80 -7.00
N PRO A 149 11.48 9.88 -8.08
CA PRO A 149 10.64 11.05 -8.35
C PRO A 149 9.49 11.21 -7.35
N ARG A 150 9.16 10.17 -6.56
CA ARG A 150 8.13 10.28 -5.50
C ARG A 150 8.56 11.19 -4.36
N LEU A 151 9.88 11.42 -4.16
CA LEU A 151 10.37 12.28 -3.08
C LEU A 151 9.79 13.70 -3.18
N GLN A 152 9.75 14.27 -4.38
CA GLN A 152 9.19 15.60 -4.60
C GLN A 152 7.67 15.68 -4.37
N MET A 153 6.97 14.54 -4.50
CA MET A 153 5.54 14.45 -4.20
C MET A 153 5.27 14.34 -2.70
N TYR A 154 6.14 13.63 -1.98
CA TYR A 154 5.92 13.33 -0.57
C TYR A 154 6.46 14.41 0.37
N ALA A 155 7.56 15.07 -0.01
CA ALA A 155 8.31 15.96 0.85
C ALA A 155 8.40 17.39 0.30
N THR A 156 8.53 18.36 1.20
CA THR A 156 8.92 19.74 0.86
C THR A 156 10.43 19.91 0.94
N GLN A 157 11.00 20.70 0.04
CA GLN A 157 12.40 21.11 0.18
C GLN A 157 12.55 22.13 1.32
N VAL A 158 13.66 22.09 1.99
CA VAL A 158 14.11 23.10 2.98
C VAL A 158 15.29 23.88 2.45
N THR A 159 15.45 25.12 2.91
CA THR A 159 16.62 25.96 2.59
C THR A 159 17.72 25.66 3.59
N LEU A 160 18.89 25.23 3.10
CA LEU A 160 20.06 24.95 3.89
C LEU A 160 20.83 26.25 4.25
N PRO A 161 21.78 26.21 5.19
CA PRO A 161 22.59 27.39 5.59
C PRO A 161 23.32 28.04 4.42
N ASP A 162 23.71 27.29 3.42
CA ASP A 162 24.39 27.77 2.20
C ASP A 162 23.43 28.34 1.14
N GLN A 163 22.13 28.47 1.48
CA GLN A 163 21.04 28.95 0.64
C GLN A 163 20.62 27.97 -0.48
N THR A 164 21.19 26.77 -0.54
CA THR A 164 20.70 25.72 -1.44
C THR A 164 19.41 25.11 -0.89
N LYS A 165 18.64 24.45 -1.77
CA LYS A 165 17.42 23.71 -1.37
C LYS A 165 17.66 22.22 -1.48
N ASP A 166 17.26 21.50 -0.44
CA ASP A 166 17.37 20.04 -0.42
C ASP A 166 16.24 19.43 0.43
N TYR A 167 16.11 18.11 0.37
CA TYR A 167 15.26 17.34 1.25
C TYR A 167 16.08 16.84 2.44
N VAL A 168 15.61 17.14 3.64
CA VAL A 168 16.28 16.79 4.91
C VAL A 168 15.28 16.04 5.78
N GLY A 169 15.58 14.78 6.09
CA GLY A 169 14.75 13.99 6.98
C GLY A 169 15.04 14.25 8.46
N LEU A 170 14.03 14.07 9.31
CA LEU A 170 14.18 14.16 10.75
C LEU A 170 14.77 12.84 11.29
N PRO A 171 15.93 12.86 12.00
CA PRO A 171 16.45 11.67 12.66
C PRO A 171 15.44 11.08 13.65
N SER A 172 15.31 9.77 13.69
CA SER A 172 14.44 9.06 14.64
C SER A 172 15.19 8.73 15.92
N GLY A 173 14.46 8.53 17.04
CA GLY A 173 15.03 8.04 18.30
C GLY A 173 15.84 9.07 19.10
N TYR A 174 15.69 10.37 18.84
CA TYR A 174 16.37 11.42 19.60
C TYR A 174 15.70 11.65 20.98
N GLN A 175 16.53 11.94 21.98
CA GLN A 175 16.03 12.34 23.31
C GLN A 175 15.65 13.81 23.37
N THR A 176 16.34 14.66 22.61
CA THR A 176 16.08 16.09 22.49
C THR A 176 15.90 16.43 21.03
N LEU A 177 14.87 17.21 20.71
CA LEU A 177 14.56 17.61 19.32
C LEU A 177 15.83 18.21 18.68
N PRO A 178 16.32 17.61 17.57
CA PRO A 178 17.47 18.15 16.86
C PRO A 178 17.22 19.58 16.37
N SER A 179 18.24 20.45 16.45
CA SER A 179 18.15 21.80 15.91
C SER A 179 18.42 21.79 14.39
N ILE A 180 17.53 21.11 13.66
CA ILE A 180 17.57 21.04 12.20
C ILE A 180 16.23 21.46 11.62
N THR A 181 16.24 22.02 10.42
CA THR A 181 15.03 22.23 9.63
C THR A 181 14.83 20.98 8.77
N ALA A 182 13.79 20.20 9.10
CA ALA A 182 13.48 18.99 8.35
C ALA A 182 12.30 19.20 7.38
N SER A 183 12.29 18.40 6.33
CA SER A 183 11.23 18.36 5.32
C SER A 183 9.90 17.93 5.92
N GLY A 184 8.86 18.70 5.64
CA GLY A 184 7.46 18.35 5.96
C GLY A 184 6.80 17.57 4.83
N LEU A 185 5.55 17.17 5.06
CA LEU A 185 4.70 16.59 4.01
C LEU A 185 4.38 17.64 2.94
N ASN A 186 4.36 17.22 1.68
CA ASN A 186 3.99 18.08 0.57
C ASN A 186 2.47 18.19 0.48
N GLN A 187 1.95 19.40 0.48
CA GLN A 187 0.50 19.68 0.38
C GLN A 187 -0.12 19.25 -0.96
N GLU A 188 0.71 19.05 -2.00
CA GLU A 188 0.22 18.55 -3.29
C GLU A 188 -0.50 17.20 -3.14
N MET A 189 -0.12 16.38 -2.15
CA MET A 189 -0.76 15.10 -1.86
C MET A 189 -2.23 15.24 -1.44
N ALA A 190 -2.58 16.38 -0.84
CA ALA A 190 -3.92 16.65 -0.34
C ALA A 190 -4.77 17.49 -1.29
N LYS A 191 -4.20 17.93 -2.43
CA LYS A 191 -4.98 18.70 -3.42
C LYS A 191 -6.14 17.89 -3.97
N ALA A 192 -7.26 18.56 -4.09
CA ALA A 192 -8.47 18.01 -4.68
C ALA A 192 -8.33 17.78 -6.21
N PRO A 193 -8.79 16.67 -6.75
CA PRO A 193 -9.31 15.50 -6.04
C PRO A 193 -8.19 14.69 -5.37
N MET A 194 -8.22 14.64 -4.04
CA MET A 194 -7.24 13.86 -3.28
C MET A 194 -7.48 12.37 -3.49
N LYS A 195 -6.42 11.61 -3.74
CA LYS A 195 -6.49 10.15 -3.87
C LYS A 195 -6.24 9.48 -2.52
N LEU A 196 -7.28 8.94 -1.91
CA LEU A 196 -7.16 8.13 -0.70
C LEU A 196 -6.97 6.66 -1.09
N ALA A 197 -5.79 6.13 -0.89
CA ALA A 197 -5.47 4.76 -1.23
C ALA A 197 -6.00 3.78 -0.18
N MET A 198 -6.99 2.97 -0.54
CA MET A 198 -7.43 1.80 0.23
C MET A 198 -6.54 0.59 -0.08
N MET A 199 -6.24 0.39 -1.35
CA MET A 199 -5.29 -0.61 -1.83
C MET A 199 -4.72 -0.20 -3.19
N PRO A 200 -3.41 0.08 -3.30
CA PRO A 200 -2.76 0.39 -4.57
C PRO A 200 -2.48 -0.88 -5.38
N TYR A 201 -2.45 -0.75 -6.72
CA TYR A 201 -2.02 -1.85 -7.60
C TYR A 201 -0.56 -2.25 -7.34
N ALA A 202 0.31 -1.28 -7.07
CA ALA A 202 1.71 -1.54 -6.74
C ALA A 202 1.87 -2.60 -5.62
N GLU A 203 1.00 -2.60 -4.62
CA GLU A 203 1.04 -3.58 -3.54
C GLU A 203 0.83 -5.01 -4.05
N VAL A 204 -0.09 -5.21 -5.01
CA VAL A 204 -0.31 -6.55 -5.61
C VAL A 204 0.94 -7.05 -6.32
N GLU A 205 1.63 -6.18 -7.06
CA GLU A 205 2.88 -6.57 -7.73
C GLU A 205 4.00 -6.86 -6.73
N PHE A 206 4.12 -6.10 -5.64
CA PHE A 206 5.06 -6.43 -4.57
C PHE A 206 4.70 -7.70 -3.80
N ILE A 207 3.41 -8.02 -3.60
CA ILE A 207 2.98 -9.32 -3.06
C ILE A 207 3.44 -10.45 -3.98
N LYS A 208 3.25 -10.31 -5.30
CA LYS A 208 3.73 -11.31 -6.27
C LYS A 208 5.26 -11.46 -6.22
N ALA A 209 6.01 -10.34 -6.20
CA ALA A 209 7.47 -10.36 -6.09
C ALA A 209 7.94 -11.09 -4.82
N GLU A 210 7.31 -10.81 -3.68
CA GLU A 210 7.61 -11.46 -2.40
C GLU A 210 7.32 -12.96 -2.44
N LEU A 211 6.18 -13.38 -2.99
CA LEU A 211 5.80 -14.79 -3.09
C LEU A 211 6.71 -15.58 -4.04
N LEU A 212 7.13 -14.95 -5.15
CA LEU A 212 8.12 -15.50 -6.08
C LEU A 212 9.48 -15.67 -5.39
N LYS A 213 9.94 -14.65 -4.67
CA LYS A 213 11.20 -14.69 -3.93
C LYS A 213 11.20 -15.74 -2.82
N LYS A 214 10.06 -15.91 -2.13
CA LYS A 214 9.88 -16.95 -1.11
C LYS A 214 9.64 -18.36 -1.67
N GLY A 215 9.56 -18.53 -3.00
CA GLY A 215 9.26 -19.81 -3.64
C GLY A 215 7.85 -20.35 -3.34
N VAL A 216 6.92 -19.47 -2.98
CA VAL A 216 5.51 -19.86 -2.78
C VAL A 216 4.81 -20.07 -4.11
N ILE A 217 5.16 -19.29 -5.12
CA ILE A 217 4.70 -19.46 -6.51
C ILE A 217 5.89 -19.65 -7.43
N ASP A 218 5.67 -20.36 -8.55
CA ASP A 218 6.72 -20.67 -9.52
C ASP A 218 7.03 -19.45 -10.41
N GLY A 219 8.30 -19.35 -10.85
CA GLY A 219 8.75 -18.27 -11.75
C GLY A 219 10.17 -17.78 -11.47
N GLY A 220 10.68 -18.03 -10.27
CA GLY A 220 12.07 -17.73 -9.90
C GLY A 220 12.41 -16.23 -9.90
N SER A 221 13.71 -15.91 -9.89
CA SER A 221 14.23 -14.55 -9.75
C SER A 221 13.85 -13.63 -10.93
N SER A 222 13.71 -14.17 -12.14
CA SER A 222 13.31 -13.36 -13.30
C SER A 222 11.90 -12.82 -13.18
N ALA A 223 10.95 -13.68 -12.79
CA ALA A 223 9.56 -13.27 -12.57
C ALA A 223 9.44 -12.33 -11.34
N ALA A 224 10.23 -12.59 -10.29
CA ALA A 224 10.28 -11.71 -9.13
C ALA A 224 10.79 -10.29 -9.49
N LYS A 225 11.82 -10.21 -10.35
CA LYS A 225 12.33 -8.95 -10.90
C LYS A 225 11.25 -8.22 -11.70
N GLU A 226 10.53 -8.92 -12.57
CA GLU A 226 9.47 -8.31 -13.38
C GLU A 226 8.34 -7.74 -12.51
N ALA A 227 7.86 -8.51 -11.53
CA ALA A 227 6.85 -8.07 -10.58
C ALA A 227 7.33 -6.86 -9.75
N TYR A 228 8.57 -6.91 -9.26
CA TYR A 228 9.20 -5.80 -8.57
C TYR A 228 9.22 -4.51 -9.43
N GLN A 229 9.66 -4.60 -10.68
CA GLN A 229 9.75 -3.45 -11.58
C GLN A 229 8.36 -2.88 -11.90
N LYS A 230 7.36 -3.74 -12.12
CA LYS A 230 5.96 -3.32 -12.29
C LYS A 230 5.42 -2.62 -11.04
N GLY A 231 5.73 -3.14 -9.86
CA GLY A 231 5.33 -2.52 -8.60
C GLY A 231 5.92 -1.14 -8.40
N VAL A 232 7.22 -0.96 -8.70
CA VAL A 232 7.90 0.35 -8.63
C VAL A 232 7.28 1.33 -9.62
N GLN A 233 7.12 0.92 -10.89
CA GLN A 233 6.52 1.76 -11.91
C GLN A 233 5.10 2.19 -11.53
N ALA A 234 4.26 1.24 -11.11
CA ALA A 234 2.91 1.52 -10.68
C ALA A 234 2.84 2.51 -9.51
N ALA A 235 3.75 2.37 -8.53
CA ALA A 235 3.82 3.26 -7.38
C ALA A 235 4.25 4.68 -7.75
N ILE A 236 5.13 4.85 -8.72
CA ILE A 236 5.55 6.17 -9.25
C ILE A 236 4.38 6.81 -10.02
N GLU A 237 3.77 6.06 -10.94
CA GLU A 237 2.70 6.55 -11.81
C GLU A 237 1.40 6.85 -11.05
N GLN A 238 1.12 6.16 -9.94
CA GLN A 238 -0.03 6.45 -9.09
C GLN A 238 -0.09 7.91 -8.64
N TRP A 239 1.08 8.53 -8.42
CA TRP A 239 1.21 9.92 -8.01
C TRP A 239 1.35 10.89 -9.18
N GLY A 240 1.11 10.42 -10.43
CA GLY A 240 1.21 11.23 -11.63
C GLY A 240 2.65 11.57 -12.03
N GLN A 241 3.64 10.89 -11.43
CA GLN A 241 5.03 11.03 -11.82
C GLN A 241 5.35 10.08 -12.99
N LYS A 242 6.30 10.48 -13.83
CA LYS A 242 6.80 9.63 -14.90
C LYS A 242 7.95 8.77 -14.36
N MET A 243 7.94 7.48 -14.69
CA MET A 243 9.07 6.59 -14.44
C MET A 243 10.31 7.11 -15.18
N PRO A 244 11.45 7.36 -14.51
CA PRO A 244 12.68 7.76 -15.16
C PRO A 244 13.22 6.64 -16.07
N ASP A 245 13.70 6.99 -17.25
CA ASP A 245 14.12 6.01 -18.27
C ASP A 245 15.27 5.09 -17.78
N HIS A 246 16.14 5.59 -16.90
CA HIS A 246 17.29 4.85 -16.37
C HIS A 246 17.17 4.52 -14.87
N TYR A 247 15.94 4.47 -14.33
CA TYR A 247 15.71 4.29 -12.91
C TYR A 247 16.37 3.02 -12.34
N PHE A 248 16.28 1.90 -13.07
CA PHE A 248 16.85 0.62 -12.66
C PHE A 248 18.33 0.44 -13.04
N GLU A 249 18.97 1.43 -13.64
CA GLU A 249 20.44 1.46 -13.79
C GLU A 249 21.12 1.89 -12.48
N ASN A 250 20.37 2.55 -11.59
CA ASN A 250 20.83 2.83 -10.24
C ASN A 250 20.88 1.54 -9.42
N PRO A 251 22.09 1.11 -8.94
CA PRO A 251 22.23 -0.15 -8.18
C PRO A 251 21.40 -0.18 -6.89
N GLU A 252 21.12 0.98 -6.29
CA GLU A 252 20.31 1.07 -5.08
C GLU A 252 18.80 0.89 -5.36
N ALA A 253 18.36 1.17 -6.58
CA ALA A 253 16.97 1.00 -6.99
C ALA A 253 16.74 -0.30 -7.78
N ALA A 254 17.78 -0.86 -8.41
CA ALA A 254 17.72 -2.10 -9.17
C ALA A 254 17.33 -3.29 -8.28
N TYR A 255 16.61 -4.26 -8.88
CA TYR A 255 16.36 -5.52 -8.21
C TYR A 255 17.65 -6.30 -7.99
N ASP A 256 17.97 -6.63 -6.75
CA ASP A 256 19.19 -7.30 -6.33
C ASP A 256 18.96 -8.75 -5.83
N ASP A 257 17.79 -9.30 -6.12
CA ASP A 257 17.36 -10.62 -5.69
C ASP A 257 17.30 -10.78 -4.16
N THR A 258 17.04 -9.71 -3.42
CA THR A 258 16.83 -9.78 -1.98
C THR A 258 15.38 -9.47 -1.60
N LEU A 259 14.91 -10.07 -0.49
CA LEU A 259 13.60 -9.73 0.08
C LEU A 259 13.60 -8.29 0.61
N GLU A 260 14.71 -7.84 1.17
CA GLU A 260 14.87 -6.49 1.69
C GLU A 260 14.60 -5.42 0.62
N ARG A 261 15.11 -5.62 -0.61
CA ARG A 261 14.86 -4.72 -1.73
C ARG A 261 13.37 -4.63 -2.07
N ILE A 262 12.68 -5.76 -2.11
CA ILE A 262 11.24 -5.81 -2.34
C ILE A 262 10.50 -5.08 -1.22
N MET A 263 10.84 -5.35 0.04
CA MET A 263 10.16 -4.76 1.20
C MET A 263 10.37 -3.25 1.31
N ASN A 264 11.57 -2.76 1.03
CA ASN A 264 11.85 -1.32 1.04
C ASN A 264 11.02 -0.58 -0.02
N GLN A 265 10.90 -1.11 -1.24
CA GLN A 265 10.06 -0.50 -2.28
C GLN A 265 8.57 -0.61 -1.96
N LYS A 266 8.12 -1.74 -1.42
CA LYS A 266 6.75 -1.94 -0.95
C LYS A 266 6.42 -0.96 0.18
N PHE A 267 7.33 -0.77 1.14
CA PHE A 267 7.20 0.20 2.22
C PHE A 267 6.98 1.62 1.69
N VAL A 268 7.76 2.05 0.69
CA VAL A 268 7.58 3.37 0.06
C VAL A 268 6.28 3.44 -0.75
N ALA A 269 5.90 2.36 -1.45
CA ALA A 269 4.65 2.33 -2.23
C ALA A 269 3.40 2.44 -1.35
N LEU A 270 3.47 1.99 -0.10
CA LEU A 270 2.39 2.07 0.88
C LEU A 270 2.36 3.39 1.66
N PHE A 271 3.23 4.35 1.31
CA PHE A 271 3.18 5.67 1.91
C PHE A 271 1.82 6.33 1.65
N PHE A 272 1.22 6.89 2.69
CA PHE A 272 -0.12 7.48 2.65
C PHE A 272 -1.26 6.48 2.35
N CYS A 273 -1.04 5.20 2.66
CA CYS A 273 -2.03 4.14 2.57
C CYS A 273 -2.39 3.63 3.97
N ASP A 274 -3.09 4.47 4.75
CA ASP A 274 -3.46 4.20 6.15
C ASP A 274 -2.26 3.65 6.97
N TYR A 275 -2.47 2.68 7.83
CA TYR A 275 -1.42 2.02 8.62
C TYR A 275 -0.67 0.90 7.89
N GLN A 276 -0.86 0.74 6.57
CA GLN A 276 -0.28 -0.39 5.83
C GLN A 276 1.26 -0.38 5.86
N GLN A 277 1.87 0.80 5.74
CA GLN A 277 3.32 0.97 5.86
C GLN A 277 3.86 0.49 7.22
N TRP A 278 3.17 0.82 8.30
CA TRP A 278 3.51 0.39 9.65
C TRP A 278 3.36 -1.13 9.83
N PHE A 279 2.31 -1.71 9.27
CA PHE A 279 2.11 -3.15 9.34
C PHE A 279 3.18 -3.91 8.56
N GLU A 280 3.56 -3.45 7.37
CA GLU A 280 4.64 -4.07 6.59
C GLU A 280 5.99 -3.95 7.31
N TYR A 281 6.28 -2.81 7.90
CA TYR A 281 7.50 -2.63 8.70
C TYR A 281 7.57 -3.64 9.85
N ASN A 282 6.51 -3.80 10.62
CA ASN A 282 6.49 -4.75 11.73
C ASN A 282 6.56 -6.21 11.26
N LEU A 283 5.94 -6.56 10.12
CA LEU A 283 6.02 -7.91 9.56
C LEU A 283 7.42 -8.21 9.03
N SER A 284 8.07 -7.26 8.36
CA SER A 284 9.42 -7.44 7.84
C SER A 284 10.47 -7.58 8.94
N LEU A 285 10.29 -6.90 10.07
CA LEU A 285 11.20 -7.01 11.24
C LEU A 285 11.18 -8.39 11.92
N ILE A 286 10.13 -9.17 11.76
CA ILE A 286 10.08 -10.55 12.26
C ILE A 286 11.11 -11.43 11.52
N HIS A 287 11.49 -11.05 10.31
CA HIS A 287 12.47 -11.77 9.47
C HIS A 287 13.88 -11.15 9.49
N ILE A 288 14.06 -9.95 10.05
CA ILE A 288 15.38 -9.35 10.26
C ILE A 288 15.89 -9.87 11.60
N SER A 289 17.01 -10.57 11.56
CA SER A 289 17.64 -11.17 12.74
C SER A 289 17.79 -10.16 13.90
N GLU A 290 17.47 -10.61 15.10
CA GLU A 290 17.42 -9.91 16.40
C GLU A 290 18.46 -8.81 16.72
N PRO A 291 19.71 -8.80 16.19
CA PRO A 291 20.68 -7.76 16.53
C PRO A 291 20.28 -6.33 16.13
N THR A 292 19.41 -6.19 15.13
CA THR A 292 18.97 -4.88 14.63
C THR A 292 17.87 -4.26 15.51
N ARG A 293 17.14 -5.08 16.27
CA ARG A 293 16.09 -4.63 17.18
C ARG A 293 16.62 -3.81 18.36
N LEU A 294 17.83 -4.13 18.83
CA LEU A 294 18.48 -3.44 19.96
C LEU A 294 19.14 -2.10 19.57
N ALA A 295 19.31 -1.82 18.28
CA ALA A 295 19.88 -0.57 17.79
C ALA A 295 18.82 0.50 17.46
N LEU A 296 17.52 0.17 17.58
CA LEU A 296 16.39 1.05 17.22
C LEU A 296 15.48 1.42 18.42
N ILE A 297 15.91 1.09 19.66
CA ILE A 297 15.23 1.51 20.89
C ILE A 297 16.02 2.63 21.57
#